data_41ffd94e4fcb7e207b5bc39e4e8d42ee
#
_entry.id   41ffd94e4fcb7e207b5bc39e4e8d42ee
#
_cell.length_a   1.000
_cell.length_b   1.000
_cell.length_c   1.000
_cell.angle_alpha   90.00
_cell.angle_beta   90.00
_cell.angle_gamma   90.00
#
_symmetry.space_group_name_H-M   'P 1'
#
loop_
_entity.id
_entity.type
_entity.pdbx_description
1 polymer ?
#
loop_
_entity_poly.entity_id
_entity_poly.type
_entity_poly.pdbx_seq_one_letter_code
_entity_poly.pdbx_strand_id
1 'polypeptide(L)'
;MKAYRFQDKNREIEALLDPEQQFSYSWDLSLEETDAVRHGISACESLADLAAYVACSGLQANDPGLIVLEGSESEDTPLDGEMGEVLVLPTAARWADEATEDRFFNVVGDLVDMYYSGQSFEDVREAAQDLI
;
A
#
# COMPACT_ATOMS: atom_id res chain seq x y z
N MET A 1 7.80 8.91 10.06
CA MET A 1 7.09 9.13 8.79
C MET A 1 5.65 8.67 8.92
N LYS A 2 4.77 9.21 8.12
CA LYS A 2 3.39 8.78 7.99
C LYS A 2 3.20 8.06 6.65
N ALA A 3 2.48 6.94 6.66
CA ALA A 3 2.24 6.17 5.45
C ALA A 3 0.85 5.54 5.49
N TYR A 4 0.43 5.00 4.36
CA TYR A 4 -0.92 4.43 4.19
C TYR A 4 -0.80 3.03 3.62
N ARG A 5 -1.68 2.13 4.11
CA ARG A 5 -1.67 0.72 3.72
C ARG A 5 -3.09 0.24 3.42
N PHE A 6 -3.22 -0.53 2.33
CA PHE A 6 -4.41 -1.30 2.02
C PHE A 6 -4.33 -2.65 2.75
N GLN A 7 -5.38 -3.03 3.47
CA GLN A 7 -5.42 -4.29 4.21
C GLN A 7 -6.87 -4.73 4.42
N ASP A 8 -7.08 -6.05 4.44
CA ASP A 8 -8.36 -6.63 4.83
C ASP A 8 -8.67 -6.31 6.30
N LYS A 9 -9.88 -5.83 6.59
CA LYS A 9 -10.33 -5.50 7.95
C LYS A 9 -10.42 -6.70 8.87
N ASN A 10 -10.44 -7.92 8.32
CA ASN A 10 -10.44 -9.15 9.10
C ASN A 10 -9.06 -9.48 9.71
N ARG A 11 -8.01 -8.79 9.26
CA ARG A 11 -6.67 -8.92 9.87
C ARG A 11 -6.51 -7.91 10.98
N GLU A 12 -5.96 -8.36 12.11
CA GLU A 12 -5.74 -7.49 13.26
C GLU A 12 -4.67 -6.45 12.96
N ILE A 13 -5.01 -5.19 13.22
CA ILE A 13 -4.10 -4.07 13.01
C ILE A 13 -2.90 -4.12 13.97
N GLU A 14 -3.09 -4.67 15.17
CA GLU A 14 -2.06 -4.77 16.21
C GLU A 14 -0.87 -5.62 15.77
N ALA A 15 -1.08 -6.59 14.87
CA ALA A 15 -0.01 -7.41 14.31
C ALA A 15 1.04 -6.57 13.58
N LEU A 16 0.66 -5.42 13.02
CA LEU A 16 1.58 -4.52 12.34
C LEU A 16 2.58 -3.85 13.29
N LEU A 17 2.27 -3.81 14.59
CA LEU A 17 3.12 -3.21 15.61
C LEU A 17 4.08 -4.21 16.25
N ASP A 18 3.96 -5.50 15.93
CA ASP A 18 4.84 -6.55 16.43
C ASP A 18 6.12 -6.59 15.58
N PRO A 19 7.30 -6.27 16.15
CA PRO A 19 8.55 -6.29 15.41
C PRO A 19 8.87 -7.65 14.75
N GLU A 20 8.39 -8.75 15.31
CA GLU A 20 8.60 -10.09 14.76
C GLU A 20 7.73 -10.36 13.54
N GLN A 21 6.70 -9.54 13.30
CA GLN A 21 5.77 -9.69 12.17
C GLN A 21 5.92 -8.56 11.14
N GLN A 22 6.89 -7.66 11.31
CA GLN A 22 7.11 -6.52 10.41
C GLN A 22 7.98 -6.91 9.21
N PHE A 23 7.44 -7.83 8.39
CA PHE A 23 8.10 -8.29 7.17
C PHE A 23 7.13 -8.26 6.00
N SER A 24 7.67 -7.94 4.83
CA SER A 24 6.96 -8.01 3.55
C SER A 24 7.57 -9.07 2.66
N TYR A 25 6.72 -9.84 1.97
CA TYR A 25 7.12 -10.96 1.15
C TYR A 25 6.85 -10.65 -0.33
N SER A 26 7.76 -11.13 -1.20
CA SER A 26 7.57 -11.07 -2.64
C SER A 26 6.80 -12.28 -3.14
N TRP A 27 5.96 -12.07 -4.16
CA TRP A 27 5.31 -13.13 -4.92
C TRP A 27 6.15 -13.58 -6.12
N ASP A 28 7.28 -12.92 -6.38
CA ASP A 28 8.16 -13.26 -7.50
C ASP A 28 9.01 -14.48 -7.16
N LEU A 29 8.67 -15.62 -7.74
CA LEU A 29 9.36 -16.90 -7.53
C LEU A 29 10.76 -16.95 -8.15
N SER A 30 11.13 -15.95 -8.97
CA SER A 30 12.48 -15.85 -9.53
C SER A 30 13.50 -15.32 -8.54
N LEU A 31 13.03 -14.70 -7.44
CA LEU A 31 13.91 -14.19 -6.40
C LEU A 31 14.35 -15.30 -5.46
N GLU A 32 15.59 -15.19 -4.97
CA GLU A 32 16.06 -16.08 -3.91
C GLU A 32 15.29 -15.80 -2.62
N GLU A 33 15.21 -16.80 -1.74
CA GLU A 33 14.43 -16.72 -0.50
C GLU A 33 14.82 -15.48 0.35
N THR A 34 16.10 -15.15 0.43
CA THR A 34 16.58 -13.97 1.16
C THR A 34 16.17 -12.65 0.53
N ASP A 35 15.97 -12.63 -0.80
CA ASP A 35 15.55 -11.44 -1.54
C ASP A 35 14.03 -11.29 -1.56
N ALA A 36 13.30 -12.40 -1.31
CA ALA A 36 11.84 -12.40 -1.28
C ALA A 36 11.27 -11.79 0.00
N VAL A 37 12.07 -11.67 1.06
CA VAL A 37 11.64 -11.16 2.37
C VAL A 37 12.32 -9.81 2.62
N ARG A 38 11.51 -8.81 2.96
CA ARG A 38 11.97 -7.46 3.31
C ARG A 38 11.50 -7.13 4.72
N HIS A 39 12.38 -6.53 5.52
CA HIS A 39 12.03 -6.03 6.85
C HIS A 39 11.27 -4.72 6.70
N GLY A 40 10.07 -4.67 7.25
CA GLY A 40 9.18 -3.53 7.18
C GLY A 40 7.82 -3.89 6.56
N ILE A 41 6.85 -3.03 6.78
CA ILE A 41 5.50 -3.17 6.25
C ILE A 41 5.39 -2.35 4.96
N SER A 42 4.92 -2.99 3.89
CA SER A 42 4.69 -2.33 2.61
C SER A 42 3.56 -1.31 2.72
N ALA A 43 3.83 -0.09 2.31
CA ALA A 43 2.91 1.04 2.37
C ALA A 43 3.30 2.11 1.34
N CYS A 44 2.55 3.19 1.26
CA CYS A 44 2.89 4.37 0.46
C CYS A 44 2.79 5.63 1.33
N GLU A 45 3.64 6.62 1.05
CA GLU A 45 3.67 7.87 1.82
C GLU A 45 2.47 8.77 1.57
N SER A 46 1.79 8.61 0.43
CA SER A 46 0.60 9.41 0.10
C SER A 46 -0.58 8.52 -0.27
N LEU A 47 -1.79 9.02 -0.04
CA LEU A 47 -3.01 8.33 -0.47
C LEU A 47 -3.07 8.19 -1.99
N ALA A 48 -2.61 9.21 -2.73
CA ALA A 48 -2.58 9.16 -4.18
C ALA A 48 -1.69 8.04 -4.70
N ASP A 49 -0.48 7.89 -4.15
CA ASP A 49 0.42 6.81 -4.54
C ASP A 49 -0.16 5.45 -4.19
N LEU A 50 -0.76 5.31 -3.01
CA LEU A 50 -1.40 4.05 -2.62
C LEU A 50 -2.57 3.71 -3.54
N ALA A 51 -3.41 4.69 -3.89
CA ALA A 51 -4.55 4.47 -4.78
C ALA A 51 -4.09 3.96 -6.16
N ALA A 52 -3.07 4.58 -6.74
CA ALA A 52 -2.50 4.14 -8.01
C ALA A 52 -1.88 2.74 -7.90
N TYR A 53 -1.16 2.48 -6.82
CA TYR A 53 -0.56 1.16 -6.56
C TYR A 53 -1.63 0.07 -6.49
N VAL A 54 -2.67 0.28 -5.68
CA VAL A 54 -3.78 -0.68 -5.53
C VAL A 54 -4.49 -0.92 -6.86
N ALA A 55 -4.79 0.17 -7.60
CA ALA A 55 -5.50 0.06 -8.87
C ALA A 55 -4.72 -0.72 -9.93
N CYS A 56 -3.40 -0.56 -9.98
CA CYS A 56 -2.56 -1.16 -11.02
C CYS A 56 -1.98 -2.52 -10.65
N SER A 57 -1.88 -2.86 -9.35
CA SER A 57 -1.32 -4.12 -8.89
C SER A 57 -2.35 -5.24 -8.75
N GLY A 58 -3.64 -4.93 -8.83
CA GLY A 58 -4.70 -5.91 -8.69
C GLY A 58 -4.90 -6.42 -7.26
N LEU A 59 -4.45 -5.68 -6.26
CA LEU A 59 -4.67 -6.04 -4.86
C LEU A 59 -6.16 -6.13 -4.56
N GLN A 60 -6.56 -7.19 -3.87
CA GLN A 60 -7.94 -7.45 -3.50
C GLN A 60 -8.04 -7.91 -2.05
N ALA A 61 -9.17 -7.61 -1.43
CA ALA A 61 -9.53 -8.09 -0.10
C ALA A 61 -11.03 -8.28 -0.02
N ASN A 62 -11.49 -9.22 0.82
CA ASN A 62 -12.93 -9.46 1.01
C ASN A 62 -13.60 -8.29 1.72
N ASP A 63 -12.90 -7.68 2.66
CA ASP A 63 -13.39 -6.52 3.41
C ASP A 63 -12.28 -5.45 3.43
N PRO A 64 -12.12 -4.72 2.32
CA PRO A 64 -10.98 -3.81 2.15
C PRO A 64 -11.03 -2.64 3.13
N GLY A 65 -9.88 -2.33 3.69
CA GLY A 65 -9.70 -1.22 4.62
C GLY A 65 -8.46 -0.42 4.32
N LEU A 66 -8.41 0.77 4.88
CA LEU A 66 -7.31 1.70 4.77
C LEU A 66 -6.72 1.95 6.15
N ILE A 67 -5.41 1.73 6.28
CA ILE A 67 -4.68 1.93 7.54
C ILE A 67 -3.76 3.13 7.40
N VAL A 68 -3.69 3.93 8.47
CA VAL A 68 -2.70 4.99 8.63
C VAL A 68 -1.61 4.48 9.57
N LEU A 69 -0.37 4.51 9.09
CA LEU A 69 0.81 4.08 9.83
C LEU A 69 1.68 5.27 10.20
N GLU A 70 2.29 5.21 11.37
CA GLU A 70 3.38 6.11 11.75
C GLU A 70 4.56 5.27 12.24
N GLY A 71 5.77 5.66 11.86
CA GLY A 71 6.97 4.92 12.23
C GLY A 71 8.20 5.44 11.50
N SER A 72 9.23 4.62 11.46
CA SER A 72 10.47 4.91 10.73
C SER A 72 10.53 4.12 9.43
N GLU A 73 11.29 4.64 8.48
CA GLU A 73 11.57 3.93 7.24
C GLU A 73 12.56 2.80 7.50
N SER A 74 12.30 1.63 6.91
CA SER A 74 13.21 0.49 6.97
C SER A 74 14.49 0.78 6.17
N GLU A 75 15.59 0.13 6.57
CA GLU A 75 16.84 0.15 5.80
C GLU A 75 16.77 -0.74 4.55
N ASP A 76 15.83 -1.68 4.51
CA ASP A 76 15.63 -2.54 3.34
C ASP A 76 15.00 -1.75 2.18
N THR A 77 15.32 -2.17 0.96
CA THR A 77 14.79 -1.53 -0.24
C THR A 77 13.45 -2.16 -0.62
N PRO A 78 12.39 -1.37 -0.84
CA PRO A 78 11.11 -1.89 -1.32
C PRO A 78 11.24 -2.45 -2.75
N LEU A 79 10.43 -3.45 -3.07
CA LEU A 79 10.42 -4.06 -4.42
C LEU A 79 9.83 -3.10 -5.46
N ASP A 80 8.77 -2.40 -5.10
CA ASP A 80 8.02 -1.53 -5.99
C ASP A 80 8.23 -0.04 -5.67
N GLY A 81 9.46 0.33 -5.26
CA GLY A 81 9.79 1.71 -4.91
C GLY A 81 9.48 2.72 -6.02
N GLU A 82 9.65 2.32 -7.27
CA GLU A 82 9.31 3.13 -8.45
C GLU A 82 7.80 3.38 -8.58
N MET A 83 6.97 2.53 -7.95
CA MET A 83 5.52 2.70 -7.87
C MET A 83 5.07 3.44 -6.60
N GLY A 84 6.02 3.96 -5.82
CA GLY A 84 5.73 4.69 -4.59
C GLY A 84 5.70 3.85 -3.33
N GLU A 85 6.04 2.55 -3.42
CA GLU A 85 6.12 1.70 -2.24
C GLU A 85 7.26 2.13 -1.32
N VAL A 86 6.98 2.15 -0.01
CA VAL A 86 7.97 2.30 1.05
C VAL A 86 7.80 1.15 2.05
N LEU A 87 8.86 0.86 2.78
CA LEU A 87 8.82 -0.11 3.88
C LEU A 87 8.90 0.64 5.21
N VAL A 88 7.88 0.46 6.03
CA VAL A 88 7.74 1.17 7.31
C VAL A 88 7.90 0.21 8.46
N LEU A 89 8.58 0.67 9.53
CA LEU A 89 8.61 0.01 10.82
C LEU A 89 7.63 0.74 11.74
N PRO A 90 6.34 0.31 11.76
CA PRO A 90 5.32 1.09 12.45
C PRO A 90 5.47 1.05 13.97
N THR A 91 5.26 2.19 14.59
CA THR A 91 5.12 2.33 16.04
C THR A 91 3.68 2.69 16.42
N ALA A 92 2.87 3.12 15.46
CA ALA A 92 1.45 3.36 15.62
C ALA A 92 0.71 2.99 14.33
N ALA A 93 -0.49 2.46 14.48
CA ALA A 93 -1.35 2.10 13.36
C ALA A 93 -2.81 2.31 13.75
N ARG A 94 -3.62 2.80 12.82
CA ARG A 94 -5.06 2.98 13.01
C ARG A 94 -5.80 2.82 11.69
N TRP A 95 -7.03 2.36 11.76
CA TRP A 95 -7.92 2.42 10.60
C TRP A 95 -8.22 3.89 10.28
N ALA A 96 -8.26 4.22 9.00
CA ALA A 96 -8.69 5.54 8.55
C ALA A 96 -10.17 5.75 8.91
N ASP A 97 -10.57 7.03 9.02
CA ASP A 97 -11.99 7.35 9.21
C ASP A 97 -12.81 6.97 7.97
N GLU A 98 -14.11 6.79 8.15
CA GLU A 98 -15.01 6.32 7.11
C GLU A 98 -15.03 7.24 5.89
N ALA A 99 -15.01 8.55 6.09
CA ALA A 99 -15.03 9.50 4.98
C ALA A 99 -13.76 9.41 4.13
N THR A 100 -12.60 9.29 4.75
CA THR A 100 -11.31 9.13 4.06
C THR A 100 -11.28 7.80 3.31
N GLU A 101 -11.74 6.72 3.93
CA GLU A 101 -11.78 5.40 3.33
C GLU A 101 -12.71 5.37 2.11
N ASP A 102 -13.91 5.90 2.22
CA ASP A 102 -14.87 5.95 1.12
C ASP A 102 -14.33 6.73 -0.06
N ARG A 103 -13.74 7.90 0.19
CA ARG A 103 -13.12 8.71 -0.84
C ARG A 103 -11.97 7.96 -1.53
N PHE A 104 -11.12 7.31 -0.75
CA PHE A 104 -10.00 6.52 -1.28
C PHE A 104 -10.49 5.41 -2.21
N PHE A 105 -11.47 4.61 -1.80
CA PHE A 105 -11.95 3.49 -2.62
C PHE A 105 -12.74 3.95 -3.85
N ASN A 106 -13.42 5.09 -3.78
CA ASN A 106 -14.04 5.69 -4.96
C ASN A 106 -12.99 6.09 -6.00
N VAL A 107 -11.89 6.70 -5.57
CA VAL A 107 -10.78 7.06 -6.46
C VAL A 107 -10.14 5.80 -7.05
N VAL A 108 -9.90 4.76 -6.23
CA VAL A 108 -9.36 3.50 -6.72
C VAL A 108 -10.22 2.92 -7.85
N GLY A 109 -11.54 2.95 -7.69
CA GLY A 109 -12.47 2.49 -8.73
C GLY A 109 -12.29 3.22 -10.05
N ASP A 110 -12.18 4.54 -10.00
CA ASP A 110 -11.94 5.36 -11.20
C ASP A 110 -10.59 5.05 -11.84
N LEU A 111 -9.55 4.84 -11.02
CA LEU A 111 -8.21 4.52 -11.50
C LEU A 111 -8.13 3.11 -12.13
N VAL A 112 -8.87 2.16 -11.59
CA VAL A 112 -8.98 0.81 -12.17
C VAL A 112 -9.53 0.90 -13.60
N ASP A 113 -10.58 1.68 -13.81
CA ASP A 113 -11.17 1.87 -15.13
C ASP A 113 -10.18 2.49 -16.12
N MET A 114 -9.39 3.47 -15.67
CA MET A 114 -8.33 4.09 -16.49
C MET A 114 -7.25 3.06 -16.89
N TYR A 115 -6.81 2.27 -15.93
CA TYR A 115 -5.75 1.27 -16.17
C TYR A 115 -6.21 0.19 -17.13
N TYR A 116 -7.42 -0.33 -16.97
CA TYR A 116 -7.97 -1.34 -17.87
C TYR A 116 -8.33 -0.78 -19.26
N SER A 117 -8.49 0.52 -19.41
CA SER A 117 -8.65 1.16 -20.73
C SER A 117 -7.33 1.34 -21.47
N GLY A 118 -6.20 0.96 -20.88
CA GLY A 118 -4.90 0.96 -21.53
C GLY A 118 -3.97 2.09 -21.13
N GLN A 119 -4.34 2.91 -20.14
CA GLN A 119 -3.45 3.96 -19.66
C GLN A 119 -2.28 3.39 -18.85
N SER A 120 -1.14 4.05 -18.90
CA SER A 120 0.06 3.63 -18.18
C SER A 120 -0.07 3.87 -16.68
N PHE A 121 0.78 3.20 -15.89
CA PHE A 121 0.87 3.48 -14.45
C PHE A 121 1.17 4.96 -14.17
N GLU A 122 2.04 5.58 -14.94
CA GLU A 122 2.39 7.00 -14.79
C GLU A 122 1.17 7.90 -14.97
N ASP A 123 0.33 7.61 -15.97
CA ASP A 123 -0.91 8.36 -16.20
C ASP A 123 -1.90 8.16 -15.04
N VAL A 124 -2.03 6.94 -14.56
CA VAL A 124 -2.89 6.62 -13.43
C VAL A 124 -2.42 7.31 -12.15
N ARG A 125 -1.12 7.30 -11.89
CA ARG A 125 -0.52 7.96 -10.73
C ARG A 125 -0.75 9.48 -10.75
N GLU A 126 -0.58 10.09 -11.91
CA GLU A 126 -0.83 11.53 -12.08
C GLU A 126 -2.32 11.87 -11.84
N ALA A 127 -3.22 11.06 -12.39
CA ALA A 127 -4.66 11.24 -12.16
C ALA A 127 -5.03 11.08 -10.68
N ALA A 128 -4.40 10.15 -9.97
CA ALA A 128 -4.64 9.95 -8.54
C ALA A 128 -4.31 11.21 -7.73
N GLN A 129 -3.25 11.92 -8.07
CA GLN A 129 -2.86 13.16 -7.41
C GLN A 129 -3.91 14.26 -7.59
N ASP A 130 -4.59 14.30 -8.74
CA ASP A 130 -5.65 15.27 -9.00
C ASP A 130 -6.97 14.91 -8.32
N LEU A 131 -7.25 13.62 -8.12
CA LEU A 131 -8.51 13.11 -7.57
C LEU A 131 -8.54 13.04 -6.04
N ILE A 132 -7.39 12.96 -5.40
CA ILE A 132 -7.28 12.88 -3.92
C ILE A 132 -6.91 14.26 -3.27
#